data_49b527c08b35edc8a18f45c9b4f9d113
#
_entry.id   49b527c08b35edc8a18f45c9b4f9d113
#
_cell.length_a   1.000
_cell.length_b   1.000
_cell.length_c   1.000
_cell.angle_alpha   90.00
_cell.angle_beta   90.00
_cell.angle_gamma   90.00
#
_symmetry.space_group_name_H-M   'P 1'
#
loop_
_entity.id
_entity.type
_entity.pdbx_description
1 polymer ?
#
loop_
_entity_poly.entity_id
_entity_poly.type
_entity_poly.pdbx_seq_one_letter_code
_entity_poly.pdbx_strand_id
1 'polypeptide(L)'
;MTTDIRIPAHQPTNVGTMLKEEFLAPMTISQGELAKAMGVSRKTVNELCGNKRGITAETALLLSKVLATTPEFWINLQIMNDLWTTSHSERMKDKLDKAVRLVEPEAA
;
A
#
# COMPACT_ATOMS: atom_id res chain seq x y z
N MET A 1 11.36 -0.33 20.68
CA MET A 1 11.82 -0.88 19.40
C MET A 1 11.29 -0.01 18.28
N THR A 2 12.18 0.61 17.55
CA THR A 2 11.82 1.51 16.49
C THR A 2 11.58 0.73 15.20
N THR A 3 10.41 0.87 14.62
CA THR A 3 10.16 0.37 13.28
C THR A 3 10.75 1.37 12.32
N ASP A 4 11.84 0.98 11.67
CA ASP A 4 12.53 1.84 10.73
C ASP A 4 11.81 1.78 9.40
N ILE A 5 10.89 2.71 9.17
CA ILE A 5 10.23 2.82 7.89
C ILE A 5 11.09 3.73 7.02
N ARG A 6 11.75 3.15 6.06
CA ARG A 6 12.61 3.90 5.13
C ARG A 6 11.83 4.25 3.88
N ILE A 7 12.10 5.45 3.35
CA ILE A 7 11.56 5.83 2.06
C ILE A 7 12.29 5.00 1.00
N PRO A 8 11.56 4.29 0.13
CA PRO A 8 12.19 3.49 -0.93
C PRO A 8 13.03 4.36 -1.87
N ALA A 9 14.15 3.81 -2.37
CA ALA A 9 14.98 4.49 -3.34
C ALA A 9 14.30 4.62 -4.71
N HIS A 10 13.40 3.67 -5.03
CA HIS A 10 12.66 3.64 -6.26
C HIS A 10 11.17 3.56 -5.96
N GLN A 11 10.34 3.99 -6.91
CA GLN A 11 8.91 3.88 -6.74
C GLN A 11 8.52 2.40 -6.60
N PRO A 12 7.89 2.01 -5.48
CA PRO A 12 7.48 0.62 -5.31
C PRO A 12 6.28 0.30 -6.20
N THR A 13 6.08 -0.99 -6.49
CA THR A 13 4.87 -1.44 -7.18
C THR A 13 3.66 -1.01 -6.36
N ASN A 14 2.68 -0.40 -7.01
CA ASN A 14 1.49 0.03 -6.28
C ASN A 14 0.54 -1.15 -6.03
N VAL A 15 -0.40 -0.94 -5.10
CA VAL A 15 -1.29 -2.00 -4.64
C VAL A 15 -2.12 -2.58 -5.78
N GLY A 16 -2.67 -1.72 -6.64
CA GLY A 16 -3.51 -2.18 -7.75
C GLY A 16 -2.76 -3.04 -8.74
N THR A 17 -1.55 -2.65 -9.09
CA THR A 17 -0.69 -3.41 -10.00
C THR A 17 -0.29 -4.75 -9.37
N MET A 18 0.11 -4.72 -8.10
CA MET A 18 0.43 -5.94 -7.36
C MET A 18 -0.75 -6.92 -7.38
N LEU A 19 -1.93 -6.42 -7.05
CA LEU A 19 -3.14 -7.23 -7.00
C LEU A 19 -3.48 -7.83 -8.37
N LYS A 20 -3.48 -7.02 -9.42
CA LYS A 20 -3.82 -7.49 -10.77
C LYS A 20 -2.79 -8.44 -11.34
N GLU A 21 -1.51 -8.08 -11.29
CA GLU A 21 -0.47 -8.79 -12.02
C GLU A 21 0.13 -9.97 -11.28
N GLU A 22 0.21 -9.88 -9.94
CA GLU A 22 0.85 -10.91 -9.15
C GLU A 22 -0.13 -11.91 -8.52
N PHE A 23 -1.41 -11.56 -8.45
CA PHE A 23 -2.43 -12.42 -7.84
C PHE A 23 -3.54 -12.79 -8.80
N LEU A 24 -4.28 -11.81 -9.33
CA LEU A 24 -5.46 -12.12 -10.13
C LEU A 24 -5.12 -12.79 -11.45
N ALA A 25 -4.16 -12.24 -12.20
CA ALA A 25 -3.80 -12.80 -13.50
C ALA A 25 -3.16 -14.20 -13.38
N PRO A 26 -2.13 -14.42 -12.53
CA PRO A 26 -1.53 -15.74 -12.42
C PRO A 26 -2.48 -16.81 -11.89
N MET A 27 -3.40 -16.41 -11.01
CA MET A 27 -4.34 -17.34 -10.38
C MET A 27 -5.65 -17.47 -11.15
N THR A 28 -5.78 -16.75 -12.26
CA THR A 28 -6.98 -16.73 -13.10
C THR A 28 -8.24 -16.38 -12.28
N ILE A 29 -8.12 -15.37 -11.42
CA ILE A 29 -9.23 -14.88 -10.61
C ILE A 29 -9.73 -13.57 -11.22
N SER A 30 -11.04 -13.48 -11.45
CA SER A 30 -11.65 -12.24 -11.94
C SER A 30 -11.88 -11.27 -10.79
N GLN A 31 -12.04 -9.99 -11.11
CA GLN A 31 -12.37 -8.98 -10.10
C GLN A 31 -13.71 -9.28 -9.43
N GLY A 32 -14.67 -9.80 -10.20
CA GLY A 32 -15.96 -10.20 -9.64
C GLY A 32 -15.84 -11.35 -8.66
N GLU A 33 -15.02 -12.35 -8.97
CA GLU A 33 -14.76 -13.47 -8.07
C GLU A 33 -14.08 -13.00 -6.78
N LEU A 34 -13.12 -12.10 -6.89
CA LEU A 34 -12.44 -11.54 -5.73
C LEU A 34 -13.42 -10.77 -4.85
N ALA A 35 -14.24 -9.91 -5.46
CA ALA A 35 -15.24 -9.14 -4.73
C ALA A 35 -16.19 -10.03 -3.96
N LYS A 36 -16.69 -11.08 -4.60
CA LYS A 36 -17.57 -12.04 -3.98
C LYS A 36 -16.91 -12.76 -2.81
N ALA A 37 -15.67 -13.20 -3.00
CA ALA A 37 -14.91 -13.87 -1.96
C ALA A 37 -14.63 -12.97 -0.76
N MET A 38 -14.36 -11.68 -1.01
CA MET A 38 -14.12 -10.69 0.05
C MET A 38 -15.41 -10.21 0.71
N GLY A 39 -16.55 -10.42 0.09
CA GLY A 39 -17.82 -9.88 0.58
C GLY A 39 -17.95 -8.37 0.39
N VAL A 40 -17.34 -7.84 -0.65
CA VAL A 40 -17.40 -6.42 -1.01
C VAL A 40 -17.98 -6.24 -2.40
N SER A 41 -18.27 -5.00 -2.78
CA SER A 41 -18.78 -4.70 -4.10
C SER A 41 -17.70 -4.85 -5.17
N ARG A 42 -18.13 -5.15 -6.40
CA ARG A 42 -17.22 -5.20 -7.54
C ARG A 42 -16.55 -3.85 -7.78
N LYS A 43 -17.28 -2.77 -7.50
CA LYS A 43 -16.73 -1.40 -7.60
C LYS A 43 -15.54 -1.22 -6.66
N THR A 44 -15.63 -1.73 -5.43
CA THR A 44 -14.54 -1.67 -4.47
C THR A 44 -13.28 -2.34 -5.02
N VAL A 45 -13.41 -3.55 -5.56
CA VAL A 45 -12.27 -4.27 -6.15
C VAL A 45 -11.74 -3.54 -7.38
N ASN A 46 -12.62 -3.03 -8.22
CA ASN A 46 -12.21 -2.28 -9.40
C ASN A 46 -11.39 -1.03 -9.02
N GLU A 47 -11.83 -0.32 -7.99
CA GLU A 47 -11.11 0.86 -7.50
C GLU A 47 -9.76 0.50 -6.87
N LEU A 48 -9.68 -0.62 -6.15
CA LEU A 48 -8.41 -1.12 -5.63
C LEU A 48 -7.43 -1.44 -6.77
N CYS A 49 -7.90 -2.16 -7.76
CA CYS A 49 -7.09 -2.53 -8.92
C CYS A 49 -6.65 -1.33 -9.74
N GLY A 50 -7.44 -0.27 -9.76
CA GLY A 50 -7.13 0.96 -10.47
C GLY A 50 -6.36 1.99 -9.67
N ASN A 51 -5.93 1.65 -8.46
CA ASN A 51 -5.26 2.56 -7.52
C ASN A 51 -6.07 3.83 -7.21
N LYS A 52 -7.39 3.72 -7.27
CA LYS A 52 -8.31 4.81 -6.94
C LYS A 52 -8.81 4.76 -5.51
N ARG A 53 -8.48 3.70 -4.80
CA ARG A 53 -8.86 3.48 -3.41
C ARG A 53 -7.64 2.90 -2.69
N GLY A 54 -7.29 3.47 -1.54
CA GLY A 54 -6.20 2.97 -0.73
C GLY A 54 -6.58 1.75 0.10
N ILE A 55 -5.59 1.06 0.60
CA ILE A 55 -5.79 -0.08 1.50
C ILE A 55 -6.12 0.44 2.89
N THR A 56 -7.19 -0.08 3.47
CA THR A 56 -7.54 0.12 4.88
C THR A 56 -7.23 -1.16 5.64
N ALA A 57 -7.26 -1.10 6.97
CA ALA A 57 -7.07 -2.28 7.80
C ALA A 57 -8.10 -3.37 7.46
N GLU A 58 -9.36 -2.98 7.25
CA GLU A 58 -10.41 -3.91 6.88
C GLU A 58 -10.11 -4.61 5.56
N THR A 59 -9.75 -3.83 4.52
CA THR A 59 -9.43 -4.39 3.21
C THR A 59 -8.21 -5.30 3.27
N ALA A 60 -7.19 -4.92 4.04
CA ALA A 60 -5.99 -5.74 4.22
C ALA A 60 -6.33 -7.09 4.86
N LEU A 61 -7.19 -7.10 5.87
CA LEU A 61 -7.63 -8.32 6.52
C LEU A 61 -8.39 -9.22 5.55
N LEU A 62 -9.31 -8.64 4.76
CA LEU A 62 -10.08 -9.41 3.78
C LEU A 62 -9.19 -9.99 2.68
N LEU A 63 -8.29 -9.18 2.13
CA LEU A 63 -7.35 -9.66 1.11
C LEU A 63 -6.44 -10.75 1.64
N SER A 64 -5.95 -10.61 2.87
CA SER A 64 -5.08 -11.62 3.47
C SER A 64 -5.77 -12.97 3.63
N LYS A 65 -7.04 -12.93 4.00
CA LYS A 65 -7.85 -14.15 4.14
C LYS A 65 -8.07 -14.82 2.79
N VAL A 66 -8.49 -14.04 1.80
CA VAL A 66 -8.88 -14.56 0.48
C VAL A 66 -7.69 -15.02 -0.35
N LEU A 67 -6.58 -14.29 -0.27
CA LEU A 67 -5.40 -14.55 -1.12
C LEU A 67 -4.25 -15.23 -0.37
N ALA A 68 -4.48 -15.65 0.87
CA ALA A 68 -3.48 -16.34 1.71
C ALA A 68 -2.18 -15.53 1.86
N THR A 69 -2.32 -14.26 2.11
CA THR A 69 -1.21 -13.36 2.43
C THR A 69 -1.35 -12.87 3.88
N THR A 70 -0.42 -12.03 4.33
CA THR A 70 -0.56 -11.36 5.61
C THR A 70 -1.22 -9.99 5.41
N PRO A 71 -1.97 -9.47 6.39
CA PRO A 71 -2.49 -8.11 6.29
C PRO A 71 -1.37 -7.07 6.17
N GLU A 72 -0.24 -7.30 6.85
CA GLU A 72 0.91 -6.42 6.83
C GLU A 72 1.48 -6.25 5.43
N PHE A 73 1.42 -7.29 4.60
CA PHE A 73 1.88 -7.21 3.21
C PHE A 73 1.19 -6.07 2.47
N TRP A 74 -0.14 -5.99 2.58
CA TRP A 74 -0.93 -4.97 1.89
C TRP A 74 -0.77 -3.59 2.50
N ILE A 75 -0.76 -3.51 3.84
CA ILE A 75 -0.57 -2.25 4.56
C ILE A 75 0.82 -1.67 4.28
N ASN A 76 1.86 -2.49 4.33
CA ASN A 76 3.22 -2.04 4.09
C ASN A 76 3.41 -1.56 2.65
N LEU A 77 2.80 -2.27 1.70
CA LEU A 77 2.87 -1.85 0.30
C LEU A 77 2.21 -0.48 0.09
N GLN A 78 1.06 -0.25 0.71
CA GLN A 78 0.38 1.04 0.65
C GLN A 78 1.22 2.14 1.30
N ILE A 79 1.77 1.89 2.48
CA ILE A 79 2.60 2.86 3.21
C ILE A 79 3.85 3.22 2.40
N MET A 80 4.53 2.24 1.82
CA MET A 80 5.72 2.51 1.02
C MET A 80 5.40 3.38 -0.19
N ASN A 81 4.26 3.12 -0.85
CA ASN A 81 3.81 3.94 -1.97
C ASN A 81 3.48 5.36 -1.51
N ASP A 82 2.77 5.50 -0.38
CA ASP A 82 2.41 6.81 0.15
C ASP A 82 3.65 7.62 0.56
N LEU A 83 4.60 6.98 1.21
CA LEU A 83 5.84 7.63 1.61
C LEU A 83 6.63 8.09 0.38
N TRP A 84 6.75 7.25 -0.62
CA TRP A 84 7.47 7.61 -1.83
C TRP A 84 6.82 8.80 -2.53
N THR A 85 5.51 8.73 -2.75
CA THR A 85 4.76 9.78 -3.43
C THR A 85 4.82 11.10 -2.65
N THR A 86 4.59 11.03 -1.34
CA THR A 86 4.58 12.22 -0.48
C THR A 86 5.96 12.86 -0.41
N SER A 87 7.02 12.05 -0.25
CA SER A 87 8.39 12.57 -0.15
C SER A 87 8.85 13.24 -1.44
N HIS A 88 8.25 12.90 -2.59
CA HIS A 88 8.60 13.49 -3.87
C HIS A 88 7.76 14.71 -4.23
N SER A 89 6.78 15.10 -3.40
CA SER A 89 6.01 16.31 -3.66
C SER A 89 6.81 17.54 -3.26
N GLU A 90 6.75 18.58 -4.08
CA GLU A 90 7.46 19.85 -3.80
C GLU A 90 7.00 20.47 -2.49
N ARG A 91 5.69 20.39 -2.20
CA ARG A 91 5.12 20.89 -0.96
C ARG A 91 5.74 20.20 0.26
N MET A 92 5.90 18.87 0.18
CA MET A 92 6.44 18.11 1.32
C MET A 92 7.94 18.32 1.46
N LYS A 93 8.66 18.45 0.36
CA LYS A 93 10.10 18.78 0.38
C LYS A 93 10.32 20.11 1.10
N ASP A 94 9.51 21.12 0.79
CA ASP A 94 9.58 22.41 1.44
C ASP A 94 9.30 22.31 2.95
N LYS A 95 8.29 21.56 3.31
CA LYS A 95 7.95 21.34 4.73
C LYS A 95 9.07 20.63 5.48
N LEU A 96 9.68 19.63 4.85
CA LEU A 96 10.78 18.90 5.48
C LEU A 96 12.02 19.79 5.66
N ASP A 97 12.29 20.66 4.69
CA ASP A 97 13.39 21.61 4.81
C ASP A 97 13.19 22.59 5.96
N LYS A 98 11.96 22.96 6.26
CA LYS A 98 11.63 23.88 7.35
C LYS A 98 11.45 23.19 8.69
N ALA A 99 11.22 21.91 8.70
CA ALA A 99 11.08 21.15 9.95
C ALA A 99 12.43 21.05 10.66
N VAL A 100 12.43 21.23 11.97
CA VAL A 100 13.64 21.29 12.77
C VAL A 100 13.75 20.07 13.69
N ARG A 101 14.92 19.46 13.69
CA ARG A 101 15.18 18.35 14.60
C ARG A 101 15.28 18.85 16.03
N LEU A 102 14.55 18.24 16.93
CA LEU A 102 14.59 18.60 18.36
C LEU A 102 15.40 17.62 19.21
N VAL A 103 15.71 16.45 18.67
CA VAL A 103 16.46 15.42 19.39
C VAL A 103 17.61 14.92 18.54
N GLU A 104 18.68 14.45 19.19
CA GLU A 104 19.80 13.86 18.47
C GLU A 104 19.37 12.51 17.88
N PRO A 105 19.86 12.17 16.66
CA PRO A 105 19.55 10.87 16.10
C PRO A 105 20.18 9.77 16.95
N GLU A 106 19.46 8.65 17.09
CA GLU A 106 20.02 7.49 17.76
C GLU A 106 21.17 6.93 16.93
N ALA A 107 22.23 6.52 17.61
CA ALA A 107 23.33 5.85 16.95
C ALA A 107 22.84 4.51 16.44
N ALA A 108 23.08 4.25 15.14
CA ALA A 108 22.67 3.00 14.51
C ALA A 108 23.58 1.85 14.98
#